data_499bc1f265720890a2d73deb822a7031
#
_entry.id   499bc1f265720890a2d73deb822a7031
#
_cell.length_a   1.000
_cell.length_b   1.000
_cell.length_c   1.000
_cell.angle_alpha   90.00
_cell.angle_beta   90.00
_cell.angle_gamma   90.00
#
_symmetry.space_group_name_H-M   'P 1'
#
loop_
_entity.id
_entity.type
_entity.pdbx_description
1 polymer ?
#
loop_
_entity_poly.entity_id
_entity_poly.type
_entity_poly.pdbx_seq_one_letter_code
_entity_poly.pdbx_strand_id
1 'polypeptide(L)'
;MSPKGSLWYKNAIFYEVYVRAFYDSNGDGHGDLAGLIQKLDYLQNLGVDCIWLLPIYPSPLRDDGYDIADYYNVLPTYGDINDFKELVRQAHARGMRVITDLVMNHTSDQHPWFQAARSSRTSPYRDYYVWSDTDQKYKEARIIFLDTEKSNWAWDEIAGQYYWHRFYASQPDLNYDNPAVQEEMKKIIRFWMDMGIDGFRADAVPYLFEREGTDCENLPETHAYLKEVRAFLDQHYPDAILLGEANQWPEDVLPYFGNGDELHMNFHFPLMPRLYMALKKEEKTPLEWVFERTPAIPENCQWCTFLRNHDELTLEMVTPEEREFMWREYAPDPKMRLNLGIRRRLAPLVDNDQRRIRLLYSMLFSFPGTPIIYYGDEIGMGDNIELFDRNGVRTPMQWDASPSAGFSAAPPSRWYAPVISTPPFDPQRVNVADQIRRSDSLYHFLKHLIALRKAHPELASGETRWIDTGSPSVVAVWRAESDRWLFAIHNLADKVQEINLTLPVVTGELTDVIEGRLTFNSKDSRLKVQPYQTVWFSNNVK
;
A
#
# COMPACT_ATOMS: atom_id res chain seq x y z
N MET A 1 27.30 -17.71 -0.19
CA MET A 1 27.03 -16.65 -1.17
C MET A 1 25.60 -16.87 -1.62
N SER A 2 24.66 -16.05 -1.14
CA SER A 2 23.30 -16.01 -1.73
C SER A 2 23.46 -15.64 -3.22
N PRO A 3 22.68 -16.24 -4.12
CA PRO A 3 22.69 -15.82 -5.51
C PRO A 3 22.37 -14.31 -5.56
N LYS A 4 23.07 -13.58 -6.43
CA LYS A 4 22.85 -12.13 -6.61
C LYS A 4 21.37 -11.80 -6.63
N GLY A 5 20.91 -11.03 -5.63
CA GLY A 5 19.56 -10.52 -5.48
C GLY A 5 18.50 -11.63 -5.34
N SER A 6 18.18 -12.04 -4.12
CA SER A 6 17.03 -12.91 -3.94
C SER A 6 15.76 -12.14 -4.29
N LEU A 7 14.95 -12.64 -5.24
CA LEU A 7 13.67 -12.03 -5.63
C LEU A 7 12.59 -12.26 -4.54
N TRP A 8 12.97 -12.14 -3.26
CA TRP A 8 12.15 -12.45 -2.09
C TRP A 8 10.82 -11.68 -2.09
N TYR A 9 10.82 -10.45 -2.57
CA TYR A 9 9.67 -9.55 -2.61
C TYR A 9 8.57 -10.02 -3.57
N LYS A 10 8.87 -10.92 -4.52
CA LYS A 10 7.86 -11.41 -5.47
C LYS A 10 6.83 -12.32 -4.82
N ASN A 11 7.23 -13.09 -3.81
CA ASN A 11 6.34 -14.01 -3.09
C ASN A 11 6.07 -13.60 -1.64
N ALA A 12 6.56 -12.44 -1.23
CA ALA A 12 6.35 -11.93 0.11
C ALA A 12 4.91 -11.46 0.34
N ILE A 13 4.49 -11.50 1.60
CA ILE A 13 3.27 -10.86 2.08
C ILE A 13 3.69 -9.63 2.86
N PHE A 14 3.34 -8.45 2.34
CA PHE A 14 3.61 -7.20 3.02
C PHE A 14 2.46 -6.84 3.95
N TYR A 15 2.81 -6.21 5.07
CA TYR A 15 1.84 -5.70 6.03
C TYR A 15 2.21 -4.25 6.37
N GLU A 16 1.33 -3.34 6.06
CA GLU A 16 1.49 -1.92 6.26
C GLU A 16 1.09 -1.53 7.67
N VAL A 17 2.01 -0.89 8.42
CA VAL A 17 1.84 -0.51 9.82
C VAL A 17 1.96 1.00 9.99
N TYR A 18 0.94 1.61 10.56
CA TYR A 18 1.05 2.95 11.14
C TYR A 18 1.41 2.81 12.63
N VAL A 19 2.67 3.08 12.98
CA VAL A 19 3.21 2.86 14.33
C VAL A 19 2.34 3.55 15.38
N ARG A 20 1.98 4.81 15.13
CA ARG A 20 1.15 5.63 16.02
C ARG A 20 -0.19 4.98 16.38
N ALA A 21 -0.73 4.17 15.47
CA ALA A 21 -2.03 3.52 15.60
C ALA A 21 -1.96 2.09 16.15
N PHE A 22 -0.77 1.48 16.17
CA PHE A 22 -0.71 0.03 16.30
C PHE A 22 -0.82 -0.46 17.75
N TYR A 23 0.08 -0.03 18.63
CA TYR A 23 0.01 -0.36 20.06
C TYR A 23 0.83 0.59 20.91
N ASP A 24 0.22 1.18 21.92
CA ASP A 24 0.84 2.08 22.90
C ASP A 24 1.36 1.26 24.10
N SER A 25 2.67 1.12 24.20
CA SER A 25 3.30 0.32 25.26
C SER A 25 3.56 1.07 26.54
N ASN A 26 3.66 2.40 26.47
CA ASN A 26 4.08 3.27 27.58
C ASN A 26 2.92 4.04 28.24
N GLY A 27 1.71 4.03 27.61
CA GLY A 27 0.50 4.65 28.15
C GLY A 27 0.47 6.18 27.95
N ASP A 28 1.07 6.69 26.89
CA ASP A 28 1.03 8.12 26.56
C ASP A 28 -0.09 8.49 25.56
N GLY A 29 -0.74 7.50 24.95
CA GLY A 29 -1.82 7.67 23.99
C GLY A 29 -1.41 7.55 22.52
N HIS A 30 -0.14 7.26 22.26
CA HIS A 30 0.41 7.02 20.95
C HIS A 30 1.02 5.63 20.86
N GLY A 31 0.81 4.94 19.76
CA GLY A 31 1.56 3.71 19.48
C GLY A 31 3.05 4.02 19.31
N ASP A 32 3.88 3.04 19.65
CA ASP A 32 5.34 3.18 19.68
C ASP A 32 6.05 1.93 19.14
N LEU A 33 7.38 2.03 18.92
CA LEU A 33 8.19 0.93 18.40
C LEU A 33 8.25 -0.25 19.37
N ALA A 34 8.31 0.01 20.68
CA ALA A 34 8.29 -1.02 21.71
C ALA A 34 6.94 -1.76 21.73
N GLY A 35 5.85 -1.05 21.45
CA GLY A 35 4.52 -1.63 21.27
C GLY A 35 4.44 -2.51 20.02
N LEU A 36 4.98 -2.06 18.91
CA LEU A 36 5.06 -2.88 17.70
C LEU A 36 5.89 -4.14 17.93
N ILE A 37 7.03 -4.05 18.64
CA ILE A 37 7.83 -5.22 19.03
C ILE A 37 6.99 -6.25 19.80
N GLN A 38 6.15 -5.80 20.75
CA GLN A 38 5.27 -6.69 21.51
C GLN A 38 4.21 -7.40 20.64
N LYS A 39 3.94 -6.88 19.44
CA LYS A 39 2.95 -7.43 18.51
C LYS A 39 3.57 -8.20 17.33
N LEU A 40 4.88 -8.35 17.25
CA LEU A 40 5.54 -9.09 16.16
C LEU A 40 5.11 -10.55 16.07
N ASP A 41 4.82 -11.20 17.20
CA ASP A 41 4.32 -12.59 17.20
C ASP A 41 2.94 -12.70 16.54
N TYR A 42 2.09 -11.68 16.65
CA TYR A 42 0.82 -11.61 15.94
C TYR A 42 1.03 -11.56 14.42
N LEU A 43 1.94 -10.71 13.94
CA LEU A 43 2.27 -10.59 12.53
C LEU A 43 2.90 -11.87 11.97
N GLN A 44 3.82 -12.48 12.73
CA GLN A 44 4.41 -13.77 12.37
C GLN A 44 3.35 -14.87 12.28
N ASN A 45 2.44 -14.94 13.25
CA ASN A 45 1.34 -15.91 13.25
C ASN A 45 0.34 -15.71 12.11
N LEU A 46 0.11 -14.48 11.69
CA LEU A 46 -0.70 -14.17 10.49
C LEU A 46 0.01 -14.69 9.24
N GLY A 47 1.35 -14.66 9.22
CA GLY A 47 2.17 -15.11 8.10
C GLY A 47 2.79 -13.98 7.30
N VAL A 48 2.96 -12.80 7.89
CA VAL A 48 3.63 -11.64 7.28
C VAL A 48 5.10 -11.95 7.00
N ASP A 49 5.61 -11.52 5.84
CA ASP A 49 7.02 -11.65 5.45
C ASP A 49 7.77 -10.33 5.51
N CYS A 50 7.07 -9.22 5.29
CA CYS A 50 7.66 -7.89 5.30
C CYS A 50 6.73 -6.88 5.97
N ILE A 51 7.26 -6.15 6.93
CA ILE A 51 6.58 -5.04 7.59
C ILE A 51 6.95 -3.76 6.82
N TRP A 52 5.96 -3.04 6.32
CA TRP A 52 6.14 -1.69 5.81
C TRP A 52 5.71 -0.69 6.88
N LEU A 53 6.67 0.06 7.42
CA LEU A 53 6.44 1.13 8.38
C LEU A 53 6.14 2.44 7.65
N LEU A 54 5.00 3.05 7.94
CA LEU A 54 4.75 4.46 7.60
C LEU A 54 5.79 5.35 8.29
N PRO A 55 5.97 6.63 7.86
CA PRO A 55 7.07 7.46 8.32
C PRO A 55 7.20 7.49 9.84
N ILE A 56 8.42 7.24 10.32
CA ILE A 56 8.77 7.19 11.76
C ILE A 56 9.66 8.35 12.20
N TYR A 57 9.93 9.27 11.31
CA TYR A 57 10.86 10.39 11.48
C TYR A 57 10.25 11.51 12.35
N PRO A 58 11.07 12.35 13.00
CA PRO A 58 10.60 13.59 13.61
C PRO A 58 9.81 14.43 12.61
N SER A 59 8.59 14.79 13.01
CA SER A 59 7.63 15.49 12.18
C SER A 59 6.68 16.31 13.05
N PRO A 60 6.17 17.45 12.61
CA PRO A 60 5.04 18.13 13.26
C PRO A 60 3.71 17.38 13.09
N LEU A 61 3.70 16.27 12.32
CA LEU A 61 2.53 15.40 12.09
C LEU A 61 1.33 16.12 11.46
N ARG A 62 1.58 17.11 10.61
CA ARG A 62 0.52 17.77 9.83
C ARG A 62 0.01 16.88 8.70
N ASP A 63 0.87 15.98 8.22
CA ASP A 63 0.57 14.91 7.28
C ASP A 63 1.07 13.56 7.82
N ASP A 64 0.74 13.28 9.10
CA ASP A 64 0.99 12.01 9.80
C ASP A 64 2.40 11.41 9.63
N GLY A 65 3.41 12.28 9.46
CA GLY A 65 4.83 11.90 9.38
C GLY A 65 5.45 12.08 8.00
N TYR A 66 4.65 12.30 6.94
CA TYR A 66 5.17 12.60 5.60
C TYR A 66 5.80 14.01 5.52
N ASP A 67 5.50 14.91 6.45
CA ASP A 67 6.14 16.20 6.64
C ASP A 67 7.37 16.06 7.56
N ILE A 68 8.48 15.52 7.03
CA ILE A 68 9.69 15.17 7.78
C ILE A 68 10.48 16.42 8.18
N ALA A 69 10.78 16.53 9.48
CA ALA A 69 11.62 17.60 10.03
C ALA A 69 13.07 17.17 10.33
N ASP A 70 13.35 15.88 10.40
CA ASP A 70 14.69 15.32 10.59
C ASP A 70 14.75 13.89 10.06
N TYR A 71 15.58 13.65 9.05
CA TYR A 71 15.71 12.32 8.42
C TYR A 71 16.58 11.33 9.22
N TYR A 72 17.30 11.78 10.24
CA TYR A 72 18.32 10.98 10.92
C TYR A 72 17.91 10.52 12.32
N ASN A 73 16.67 10.74 12.70
CA ASN A 73 16.13 10.34 14.00
C ASN A 73 14.76 9.65 13.87
N VAL A 74 14.34 9.04 14.97
CA VAL A 74 12.98 8.53 15.18
C VAL A 74 12.17 9.61 15.91
N LEU A 75 10.88 9.73 15.58
CA LEU A 75 9.97 10.61 16.30
C LEU A 75 9.95 10.24 17.79
N PRO A 76 10.24 11.18 18.72
CA PRO A 76 10.41 10.87 20.15
C PRO A 76 9.22 10.14 20.80
N THR A 77 7.99 10.36 20.32
CA THR A 77 6.81 9.64 20.81
C THR A 77 6.78 8.18 20.35
N TYR A 78 7.55 7.82 19.32
CA TYR A 78 7.64 6.42 18.86
C TYR A 78 8.82 5.67 19.50
N GLY A 79 9.77 6.36 20.12
CA GLY A 79 10.98 5.81 20.69
C GLY A 79 12.25 6.48 20.17
N ASP A 80 13.32 5.73 20.11
CA ASP A 80 14.62 6.21 19.61
C ASP A 80 15.24 5.25 18.57
N ILE A 81 16.45 5.59 18.11
CA ILE A 81 17.22 4.78 17.15
C ILE A 81 17.53 3.37 17.71
N ASN A 82 17.66 3.20 19.02
CA ASN A 82 17.94 1.87 19.60
C ASN A 82 16.66 1.01 19.60
N ASP A 83 15.51 1.61 19.86
CA ASP A 83 14.21 0.94 19.74
C ASP A 83 13.97 0.49 18.28
N PHE A 84 14.32 1.34 17.31
CA PHE A 84 14.24 0.99 15.90
C PHE A 84 15.16 -0.19 15.53
N LYS A 85 16.43 -0.16 15.96
CA LYS A 85 17.37 -1.28 15.74
C LYS A 85 16.88 -2.57 16.39
N GLU A 86 16.28 -2.47 17.57
CA GLU A 86 15.70 -3.62 18.26
C GLU A 86 14.48 -4.16 17.50
N LEU A 87 13.60 -3.30 16.96
CA LEU A 87 12.49 -3.71 16.10
C LEU A 87 13.00 -4.51 14.90
N VAL A 88 13.98 -3.99 14.16
CA VAL A 88 14.55 -4.66 12.98
C VAL A 88 15.15 -6.02 13.39
N ARG A 89 15.94 -6.06 14.45
CA ARG A 89 16.54 -7.30 14.98
C ARG A 89 15.48 -8.34 15.36
N GLN A 90 14.39 -7.91 16.02
CA GLN A 90 13.30 -8.79 16.46
C GLN A 90 12.44 -9.28 15.29
N ALA A 91 12.22 -8.45 14.29
CA ALA A 91 11.53 -8.84 13.06
C ALA A 91 12.34 -9.89 12.29
N HIS A 92 13.64 -9.62 12.08
CA HIS A 92 14.55 -10.59 11.43
C HIS A 92 14.66 -11.92 12.18
N ALA A 93 14.69 -11.90 13.52
CA ALA A 93 14.72 -13.12 14.34
C ALA A 93 13.46 -13.99 14.12
N ARG A 94 12.36 -13.41 13.64
CA ARG A 94 11.10 -14.07 13.28
C ARG A 94 10.96 -14.38 11.79
N GLY A 95 12.00 -14.11 10.99
CA GLY A 95 11.97 -14.28 9.54
C GLY A 95 11.21 -13.20 8.78
N MET A 96 10.85 -12.09 9.43
CA MET A 96 10.19 -10.95 8.80
C MET A 96 11.20 -9.87 8.43
N ARG A 97 11.02 -9.25 7.28
CA ARG A 97 11.77 -8.10 6.79
C ARG A 97 11.11 -6.80 7.22
N VAL A 98 11.85 -5.70 7.12
CA VAL A 98 11.35 -4.37 7.46
C VAL A 98 11.74 -3.38 6.38
N ILE A 99 10.77 -2.67 5.81
CA ILE A 99 10.99 -1.49 4.98
C ILE A 99 10.31 -0.27 5.62
N THR A 100 10.80 0.92 5.32
CA THR A 100 10.19 2.18 5.77
C THR A 100 9.98 3.12 4.58
N ASP A 101 9.19 4.16 4.77
CA ASP A 101 9.03 5.21 3.76
C ASP A 101 10.32 5.99 3.54
N LEU A 102 10.61 6.30 2.29
CA LEU A 102 11.63 7.24 1.86
C LEU A 102 10.92 8.41 1.18
N VAL A 103 10.66 9.47 1.93
CA VAL A 103 10.04 10.68 1.41
C VAL A 103 11.13 11.54 0.78
N MET A 104 11.29 11.41 -0.54
CA MET A 104 12.33 12.11 -1.28
C MET A 104 11.89 13.47 -1.80
N ASN A 105 10.61 13.62 -2.12
CA ASN A 105 10.12 14.79 -2.86
C ASN A 105 10.20 16.09 -2.06
N HIS A 106 9.93 16.07 -0.77
CA HIS A 106 9.75 17.26 0.05
C HIS A 106 10.21 17.05 1.50
N THR A 107 10.28 18.15 2.25
CA THR A 107 10.46 18.12 3.71
C THR A 107 9.30 18.85 4.37
N SER A 108 9.22 18.78 5.72
CA SER A 108 8.42 19.75 6.47
C SER A 108 8.98 21.17 6.30
N ASP A 109 8.11 22.17 6.36
CA ASP A 109 8.50 23.58 6.51
C ASP A 109 9.27 23.82 7.82
N GLN A 110 9.20 22.90 8.79
CA GLN A 110 9.96 22.94 10.05
C GLN A 110 11.34 22.28 9.94
N HIS A 111 11.68 21.70 8.79
CA HIS A 111 13.00 21.11 8.61
C HIS A 111 14.11 22.18 8.71
N PRO A 112 15.23 21.92 9.42
CA PRO A 112 16.33 22.89 9.56
C PRO A 112 16.85 23.43 8.22
N TRP A 113 16.84 22.62 7.15
CA TRP A 113 17.23 23.07 5.82
C TRP A 113 16.30 24.17 5.30
N PHE A 114 14.98 23.97 5.40
CA PHE A 114 14.01 24.97 4.95
C PHE A 114 14.08 26.23 5.81
N GLN A 115 14.18 26.10 7.13
CA GLN A 115 14.32 27.25 8.03
C GLN A 115 15.58 28.08 7.75
N ALA A 116 16.69 27.42 7.41
CA ALA A 116 17.92 28.11 7.00
C ALA A 116 17.78 28.71 5.58
N ALA A 117 17.13 27.99 4.65
CA ALA A 117 16.91 28.44 3.27
C ALA A 117 16.04 29.70 3.20
N ARG A 118 14.95 29.76 3.98
CA ARG A 118 14.04 30.90 4.01
C ARG A 118 14.63 32.14 4.69
N SER A 119 15.58 31.94 5.65
CA SER A 119 16.16 33.02 6.45
C SER A 119 17.17 33.86 5.69
N SER A 120 17.79 33.34 4.63
CA SER A 120 18.83 34.04 3.87
C SER A 120 19.00 33.49 2.45
N ARG A 121 19.08 34.39 1.48
CA ARG A 121 19.40 34.07 0.07
C ARG A 121 20.83 33.53 -0.12
N THR A 122 21.73 33.75 0.86
CA THR A 122 23.10 33.23 0.86
C THR A 122 23.28 31.99 1.74
N SER A 123 22.18 31.44 2.27
CA SER A 123 22.20 30.18 3.00
C SER A 123 22.77 29.04 2.13
N PRO A 124 23.62 28.15 2.65
CA PRO A 124 24.07 26.97 1.92
C PRO A 124 22.90 26.01 1.56
N TYR A 125 21.77 26.16 2.23
CA TYR A 125 20.55 25.39 1.97
C TYR A 125 19.56 26.12 1.05
N ARG A 126 19.90 27.34 0.57
CA ARG A 126 18.95 28.13 -0.25
C ARG A 126 18.45 27.31 -1.44
N ASP A 127 19.38 26.76 -2.19
CA ASP A 127 19.08 26.02 -3.40
C ASP A 127 18.70 24.54 -3.16
N TYR A 128 18.44 24.17 -1.88
CA TYR A 128 17.83 22.87 -1.57
C TYR A 128 16.33 22.85 -1.92
N TYR A 129 15.73 24.03 -2.09
CA TYR A 129 14.31 24.20 -2.41
C TYR A 129 14.15 25.03 -3.67
N VAL A 130 12.98 24.90 -4.30
CA VAL A 130 12.64 25.63 -5.53
C VAL A 130 11.96 26.95 -5.19
N TRP A 131 12.60 28.06 -5.56
CA TRP A 131 12.16 29.41 -5.27
C TRP A 131 11.83 30.21 -6.53
N SER A 132 10.88 31.14 -6.43
CA SER A 132 10.52 32.05 -7.52
C SER A 132 10.07 33.42 -6.97
N ASP A 133 10.32 34.49 -7.74
CA ASP A 133 9.78 35.81 -7.44
C ASP A 133 8.30 35.93 -7.84
N THR A 134 7.76 34.96 -8.59
CA THR A 134 6.37 34.90 -9.03
C THR A 134 5.80 33.49 -8.88
N ASP A 135 4.50 33.38 -8.76
CA ASP A 135 3.74 32.12 -8.78
C ASP A 135 3.35 31.65 -10.20
N GLN A 136 4.04 32.19 -11.23
CA GLN A 136 3.63 32.00 -12.62
C GLN A 136 4.37 30.88 -13.37
N LYS A 137 5.37 30.24 -12.73
CA LYS A 137 6.08 29.11 -13.32
C LYS A 137 5.28 27.80 -13.17
N TYR A 138 5.56 26.84 -14.05
CA TYR A 138 5.04 25.46 -13.99
C TYR A 138 3.51 25.36 -13.96
N LYS A 139 2.82 26.18 -14.75
CA LYS A 139 1.34 26.30 -14.76
C LYS A 139 0.63 25.04 -15.22
N GLU A 140 1.32 24.20 -15.98
CA GLU A 140 0.80 22.94 -16.48
C GLU A 140 0.76 21.85 -15.40
N ALA A 141 1.48 22.06 -14.28
CA ALA A 141 1.48 21.14 -13.15
C ALA A 141 0.13 21.18 -12.41
N ARG A 142 -0.55 20.05 -12.36
CA ARG A 142 -1.84 19.93 -11.66
C ARG A 142 -1.67 20.11 -10.15
N ILE A 143 -2.73 20.54 -9.48
CA ILE A 143 -2.82 20.51 -8.02
C ILE A 143 -3.25 19.10 -7.59
N ILE A 144 -2.53 18.49 -6.66
CA ILE A 144 -2.82 17.14 -6.17
C ILE A 144 -3.88 17.18 -5.06
N PHE A 145 -3.71 18.02 -4.05
CA PHE A 145 -4.62 18.13 -2.93
C PHE A 145 -5.70 19.21 -3.20
N LEU A 146 -6.66 18.86 -4.03
CA LEU A 146 -7.70 19.77 -4.54
C LEU A 146 -8.59 20.37 -3.46
N ASP A 147 -8.78 19.68 -2.34
CA ASP A 147 -9.66 20.12 -1.25
C ASP A 147 -9.00 21.17 -0.35
N THR A 148 -7.67 21.26 -0.36
CA THR A 148 -6.91 22.12 0.55
C THR A 148 -6.06 23.17 -0.17
N GLU A 149 -5.44 22.82 -1.31
CA GLU A 149 -4.51 23.68 -2.01
C GLU A 149 -5.14 24.36 -3.22
N LYS A 150 -4.69 25.58 -3.50
CA LYS A 150 -5.17 26.40 -4.65
C LYS A 150 -4.06 26.72 -5.65
N SER A 151 -2.81 26.46 -5.27
CA SER A 151 -1.60 26.69 -6.05
C SER A 151 -0.54 25.71 -5.61
N ASN A 152 0.39 25.38 -6.50
CA ASN A 152 1.63 24.68 -6.16
C ASN A 152 2.73 25.67 -5.69
N TRP A 153 2.42 26.97 -5.55
CA TRP A 153 3.30 27.99 -5.03
C TRP A 153 2.73 28.62 -3.78
N ALA A 154 3.54 28.73 -2.73
CA ALA A 154 3.20 29.42 -1.49
C ALA A 154 4.18 30.58 -1.22
N TRP A 155 3.65 31.73 -0.81
CA TRP A 155 4.44 32.90 -0.46
C TRP A 155 5.08 32.73 0.92
N ASP A 156 6.39 32.97 1.02
CA ASP A 156 7.11 32.98 2.28
C ASP A 156 7.50 34.42 2.68
N GLU A 157 6.91 34.92 3.74
CA GLU A 157 7.13 36.30 4.23
C GLU A 157 8.58 36.58 4.65
N ILE A 158 9.29 35.56 5.16
CA ILE A 158 10.68 35.70 5.61
C ILE A 158 11.62 35.73 4.41
N ALA A 159 11.43 34.84 3.47
CA ALA A 159 12.22 34.78 2.24
C ALA A 159 11.90 35.93 1.28
N GLY A 160 10.68 36.48 1.33
CA GLY A 160 10.16 37.43 0.37
C GLY A 160 10.11 36.85 -1.04
N GLN A 161 9.78 35.57 -1.15
CA GLN A 161 9.66 34.83 -2.40
C GLN A 161 8.63 33.71 -2.25
N TYR A 162 8.17 33.17 -3.40
CA TYR A 162 7.39 31.95 -3.46
C TYR A 162 8.34 30.74 -3.41
N TYR A 163 7.87 29.66 -2.75
CA TYR A 163 8.48 28.34 -2.84
C TYR A 163 7.49 27.34 -3.46
N TRP A 164 8.03 26.33 -4.13
CA TRP A 164 7.27 25.29 -4.77
C TRP A 164 6.88 24.17 -3.80
N HIS A 165 5.67 23.63 -3.94
CA HIS A 165 5.19 22.45 -3.22
C HIS A 165 4.16 21.71 -4.07
N ARG A 166 4.25 20.39 -4.12
CA ARG A 166 3.29 19.56 -4.87
C ARG A 166 2.14 19.08 -4.00
N PHE A 167 2.37 18.97 -2.70
CA PHE A 167 1.42 18.53 -1.68
C PHE A 167 0.97 19.72 -0.83
N TYR A 168 0.95 19.59 0.50
CA TYR A 168 0.59 20.75 1.34
C TYR A 168 1.61 21.90 1.26
N ALA A 169 1.14 23.11 1.43
CA ALA A 169 2.04 24.25 1.55
C ALA A 169 3.05 24.11 2.71
N SER A 170 2.76 23.27 3.70
CA SER A 170 3.72 22.92 4.78
C SER A 170 4.79 21.91 4.37
N GLN A 171 4.79 21.46 3.11
CA GLN A 171 5.71 20.47 2.56
C GLN A 171 6.46 21.03 1.35
N PRO A 172 7.44 21.94 1.56
CA PRO A 172 8.23 22.50 0.45
C PRO A 172 9.03 21.42 -0.27
N ASP A 173 8.97 21.41 -1.60
CA ASP A 173 9.66 20.44 -2.44
C ASP A 173 11.16 20.69 -2.49
N LEU A 174 11.92 19.61 -2.49
CA LEU A 174 13.37 19.62 -2.63
C LEU A 174 13.77 19.86 -4.11
N ASN A 175 14.82 20.62 -4.31
CA ASN A 175 15.36 20.94 -5.64
C ASN A 175 16.37 19.88 -6.09
N TYR A 176 15.94 18.91 -6.88
CA TYR A 176 16.81 17.85 -7.40
C TYR A 176 17.74 18.30 -8.53
N ASP A 177 17.62 19.52 -9.06
CA ASP A 177 18.66 20.11 -9.90
C ASP A 177 19.94 20.42 -9.11
N ASN A 178 19.84 20.47 -7.77
CA ASN A 178 21.00 20.64 -6.89
C ASN A 178 21.62 19.28 -6.56
N PRO A 179 22.85 18.99 -7.02
CA PRO A 179 23.52 17.73 -6.71
C PRO A 179 23.72 17.46 -5.21
N ALA A 180 23.75 18.52 -4.38
CA ALA A 180 23.89 18.37 -2.93
C ALA A 180 22.64 17.72 -2.32
N VAL A 181 21.44 17.98 -2.87
CA VAL A 181 20.18 17.32 -2.47
C VAL A 181 20.23 15.83 -2.82
N GLN A 182 20.64 15.50 -4.05
CA GLN A 182 20.78 14.11 -4.50
C GLN A 182 21.77 13.31 -3.64
N GLU A 183 22.92 13.90 -3.31
CA GLU A 183 23.92 13.25 -2.45
C GLU A 183 23.45 13.15 -0.98
N GLU A 184 22.69 14.12 -0.48
CA GLU A 184 22.15 14.05 0.88
C GLU A 184 21.12 12.93 0.99
N MET A 185 20.28 12.74 -0.02
CA MET A 185 19.32 11.62 -0.05
C MET A 185 20.03 10.27 -0.05
N LYS A 186 21.14 10.11 -0.78
CA LYS A 186 21.97 8.88 -0.74
C LYS A 186 22.57 8.64 0.67
N LYS A 187 22.93 9.69 1.40
CA LYS A 187 23.40 9.57 2.80
C LYS A 187 22.26 9.12 3.72
N ILE A 188 21.06 9.64 3.55
CA ILE A 188 19.86 9.23 4.29
C ILE A 188 19.58 7.74 4.03
N ILE A 189 19.58 7.32 2.77
CA ILE A 189 19.42 5.91 2.39
C ILE A 189 20.47 5.04 3.09
N ARG A 190 21.76 5.41 3.03
CA ARG A 190 22.85 4.68 3.69
C ARG A 190 22.61 4.58 5.19
N PHE A 191 22.25 5.69 5.84
CA PHE A 191 22.03 5.73 7.29
C PHE A 191 21.01 4.70 7.77
N TRP A 192 19.86 4.60 7.08
CA TRP A 192 18.81 3.67 7.45
C TRP A 192 19.14 2.22 7.03
N MET A 193 19.75 2.03 5.87
CA MET A 193 20.21 0.71 5.42
C MET A 193 21.27 0.12 6.37
N ASP A 194 22.18 0.95 6.90
CA ASP A 194 23.21 0.50 7.86
C ASP A 194 22.59 0.09 9.22
N MET A 195 21.33 0.42 9.50
CA MET A 195 20.57 -0.08 10.64
C MET A 195 19.94 -1.46 10.38
N GLY A 196 20.04 -1.98 9.16
CA GLY A 196 19.64 -3.33 8.80
C GLY A 196 18.25 -3.47 8.21
N ILE A 197 17.59 -2.39 7.79
CA ILE A 197 16.32 -2.51 7.04
C ILE A 197 16.53 -3.19 5.70
N ASP A 198 15.46 -3.69 5.09
CA ASP A 198 15.47 -4.47 3.86
C ASP A 198 15.10 -3.65 2.62
N GLY A 199 14.93 -2.35 2.77
CA GLY A 199 14.60 -1.45 1.67
C GLY A 199 13.65 -0.33 2.06
N PHE A 200 13.08 0.32 1.03
CA PHE A 200 12.20 1.47 1.19
C PHE A 200 10.94 1.37 0.31
N ARG A 201 9.88 2.00 0.80
CA ARG A 201 8.82 2.49 -0.08
C ARG A 201 9.16 3.94 -0.44
N ALA A 202 9.47 4.18 -1.71
CA ALA A 202 9.80 5.49 -2.24
C ALA A 202 8.52 6.29 -2.53
N ASP A 203 8.29 7.29 -1.71
CA ASP A 203 7.12 8.17 -1.74
C ASP A 203 7.18 9.12 -2.93
N ALA A 204 6.03 9.33 -3.59
CA ALA A 204 5.79 10.42 -4.55
C ALA A 204 6.86 10.57 -5.64
N VAL A 205 7.40 9.45 -6.15
CA VAL A 205 8.54 9.47 -7.09
C VAL A 205 8.31 10.22 -8.42
N PRO A 206 7.09 10.43 -8.95
CA PRO A 206 6.90 11.15 -10.20
C PRO A 206 7.29 12.63 -10.17
N TYR A 207 7.41 13.26 -9.01
CA TYR A 207 7.38 14.71 -8.83
C TYR A 207 8.73 15.36 -8.52
N LEU A 208 9.85 14.62 -8.64
CA LEU A 208 11.18 15.05 -8.14
C LEU A 208 11.81 16.23 -8.89
N PHE A 209 11.39 16.51 -10.11
CA PHE A 209 11.95 17.58 -10.94
C PHE A 209 10.87 18.46 -11.54
N GLU A 210 11.16 19.75 -11.72
CA GLU A 210 10.28 20.72 -12.36
C GLU A 210 10.87 21.23 -13.67
N ARG A 211 10.05 21.30 -14.73
CA ARG A 211 10.44 21.88 -16.03
C ARG A 211 9.31 22.73 -16.58
N GLU A 212 9.66 23.94 -16.99
CA GLU A 212 8.70 24.85 -17.65
C GLU A 212 8.13 24.22 -18.93
N GLY A 213 6.82 24.34 -19.14
CA GLY A 213 6.14 23.77 -20.30
C GLY A 213 5.87 22.26 -20.19
N THR A 214 6.01 21.68 -18.99
CA THR A 214 5.62 20.31 -18.67
C THR A 214 4.67 20.29 -17.47
N ASP A 215 4.05 19.13 -17.22
CA ASP A 215 3.24 18.89 -16.01
C ASP A 215 4.07 18.64 -14.75
N CYS A 216 5.42 18.65 -14.86
CA CYS A 216 6.36 18.33 -13.80
C CYS A 216 6.14 16.92 -13.21
N GLU A 217 5.75 15.96 -14.03
CA GLU A 217 5.56 14.55 -13.67
C GLU A 217 6.32 13.65 -14.65
N ASN A 218 6.85 12.53 -14.18
CA ASN A 218 7.47 11.47 -15.02
C ASN A 218 8.61 11.98 -15.93
N LEU A 219 9.36 12.99 -15.48
CA LEU A 219 10.40 13.58 -16.32
C LEU A 219 11.60 12.63 -16.50
N PRO A 220 12.33 12.73 -17.63
CA PRO A 220 13.51 11.89 -17.87
C PRO A 220 14.58 12.00 -16.77
N GLU A 221 14.71 13.18 -16.15
CA GLU A 221 15.64 13.42 -15.04
C GLU A 221 15.25 12.63 -13.80
N THR A 222 13.94 12.51 -13.52
CA THR A 222 13.42 11.66 -12.44
C THR A 222 13.85 10.21 -12.63
N HIS A 223 13.63 9.65 -13.80
CA HIS A 223 14.05 8.28 -14.14
C HIS A 223 15.58 8.10 -14.07
N ALA A 224 16.34 9.07 -14.53
CA ALA A 224 17.81 9.03 -14.45
C ALA A 224 18.27 8.97 -12.98
N TYR A 225 17.72 9.82 -12.12
CA TYR A 225 18.06 9.82 -10.70
C TYR A 225 17.62 8.54 -9.98
N LEU A 226 16.43 8.01 -10.24
CA LEU A 226 15.96 6.75 -9.65
C LEU A 226 16.88 5.57 -10.04
N LYS A 227 17.42 5.55 -11.28
CA LYS A 227 18.42 4.57 -11.68
C LYS A 227 19.74 4.73 -10.92
N GLU A 228 20.16 5.95 -10.61
CA GLU A 228 21.34 6.19 -9.76
C GLU A 228 21.12 5.68 -8.33
N VAL A 229 19.94 5.94 -7.75
CA VAL A 229 19.57 5.41 -6.43
C VAL A 229 19.55 3.88 -6.44
N ARG A 230 18.97 3.28 -7.49
CA ARG A 230 18.95 1.83 -7.66
C ARG A 230 20.36 1.25 -7.77
N ALA A 231 21.22 1.82 -8.61
CA ALA A 231 22.60 1.39 -8.76
C ALA A 231 23.40 1.51 -7.45
N PHE A 232 23.16 2.56 -6.68
CA PHE A 232 23.73 2.74 -5.34
C PHE A 232 23.32 1.61 -4.38
N LEU A 233 22.03 1.25 -4.36
CA LEU A 233 21.52 0.14 -3.53
C LEU A 233 22.07 -1.20 -3.98
N ASP A 234 22.05 -1.52 -5.27
CA ASP A 234 22.56 -2.77 -5.81
C ASP A 234 24.05 -2.98 -5.49
N GLN A 235 24.82 -1.89 -5.48
CA GLN A 235 26.24 -1.91 -5.16
C GLN A 235 26.51 -2.16 -3.68
N HIS A 236 25.74 -1.57 -2.77
CA HIS A 236 26.04 -1.55 -1.34
C HIS A 236 25.13 -2.49 -0.53
N TYR A 237 23.90 -2.73 -0.99
CA TYR A 237 22.84 -3.47 -0.28
C TYR A 237 22.06 -4.36 -1.27
N PRO A 238 22.67 -5.40 -1.84
CA PRO A 238 22.14 -6.14 -3.01
C PRO A 238 20.83 -6.89 -2.77
N ASP A 239 20.42 -7.06 -1.52
CA ASP A 239 19.14 -7.70 -1.15
C ASP A 239 18.04 -6.66 -0.81
N ALA A 240 18.36 -5.36 -0.84
CA ALA A 240 17.41 -4.30 -0.58
C ALA A 240 16.44 -4.08 -1.74
N ILE A 241 15.25 -3.56 -1.43
CA ILE A 241 14.26 -3.19 -2.44
C ILE A 241 13.90 -1.71 -2.43
N LEU A 242 13.43 -1.23 -3.58
CA LEU A 242 12.67 0.00 -3.72
C LEU A 242 11.27 -0.35 -4.23
N LEU A 243 10.25 -0.02 -3.44
CA LEU A 243 8.85 -0.06 -3.83
C LEU A 243 8.40 1.36 -4.15
N GLY A 244 8.13 1.67 -5.40
CA GLY A 244 7.77 3.02 -5.83
C GLY A 244 6.29 3.33 -5.75
N GLU A 245 5.99 4.54 -5.33
CA GLU A 245 4.66 5.12 -5.44
C GLU A 245 4.59 6.01 -6.68
N ALA A 246 4.15 5.43 -7.79
CA ALA A 246 3.82 6.12 -9.02
C ALA A 246 2.33 5.89 -9.34
N ASN A 247 1.47 6.83 -8.90
CA ASN A 247 0.04 6.77 -9.16
C ASN A 247 -0.25 7.25 -10.58
N GLN A 248 -0.03 6.37 -11.55
CA GLN A 248 -0.16 6.62 -12.98
C GLN A 248 -0.94 5.48 -13.66
N TRP A 249 -1.30 5.64 -14.93
CA TRP A 249 -1.86 4.56 -15.74
C TRP A 249 -0.84 3.40 -15.88
N PRO A 250 -1.28 2.14 -16.08
CA PRO A 250 -0.34 1.00 -16.08
C PRO A 250 0.80 1.16 -17.08
N GLU A 251 0.51 1.74 -18.24
CA GLU A 251 1.49 2.00 -19.29
C GLU A 251 2.54 3.06 -18.86
N ASP A 252 2.12 4.06 -18.08
CA ASP A 252 2.96 5.17 -17.62
C ASP A 252 3.79 4.77 -16.39
N VAL A 253 3.42 3.70 -15.68
CA VAL A 253 4.23 3.12 -14.60
C VAL A 253 5.38 2.26 -15.15
N LEU A 254 5.25 1.70 -16.36
CA LEU A 254 6.28 0.82 -16.92
C LEU A 254 7.70 1.43 -16.92
N PRO A 255 7.92 2.71 -17.29
CA PRO A 255 9.23 3.34 -17.23
C PRO A 255 9.92 3.27 -15.86
N TYR A 256 9.15 3.27 -14.75
CA TYR A 256 9.69 3.18 -13.39
C TYR A 256 10.29 1.81 -13.02
N PHE A 257 10.08 0.81 -13.84
CA PHE A 257 10.82 -0.45 -13.75
C PHE A 257 12.13 -0.41 -14.57
N GLY A 258 12.22 0.52 -15.55
CA GLY A 258 13.32 0.58 -16.49
C GLY A 258 13.51 -0.74 -17.24
N ASN A 259 14.75 -1.17 -17.37
CA ASN A 259 15.13 -2.52 -17.83
C ASN A 259 15.37 -3.48 -16.64
N GLY A 260 14.72 -3.26 -15.51
CA GLY A 260 15.02 -3.92 -14.24
C GLY A 260 16.12 -3.21 -13.45
N ASP A 261 16.42 -1.97 -13.81
CA ASP A 261 17.51 -1.14 -13.31
C ASP A 261 17.02 0.16 -12.63
N GLU A 262 15.69 0.27 -12.37
CA GLU A 262 15.10 1.40 -11.67
C GLU A 262 14.42 0.91 -10.37
N LEU A 263 13.11 0.89 -10.25
CA LEU A 263 12.45 0.39 -9.05
C LEU A 263 12.23 -1.13 -9.12
N HIS A 264 12.34 -1.82 -7.99
CA HIS A 264 12.09 -3.26 -7.90
C HIS A 264 10.60 -3.57 -7.99
N MET A 265 9.79 -2.72 -7.37
CA MET A 265 8.34 -2.85 -7.29
C MET A 265 7.68 -1.50 -7.51
N ASN A 266 6.47 -1.53 -8.06
CA ASN A 266 5.59 -0.36 -8.14
C ASN A 266 4.17 -0.77 -7.77
N PHE A 267 3.43 0.12 -7.10
CA PHE A 267 2.02 -0.08 -6.82
C PHE A 267 1.19 -0.12 -8.11
N HIS A 268 0.26 -1.06 -8.17
CA HIS A 268 -0.71 -1.14 -9.25
C HIS A 268 -1.99 -0.39 -8.87
N PHE A 269 -1.91 0.94 -8.79
CA PHE A 269 -3.05 1.79 -8.40
C PHE A 269 -4.31 1.58 -9.26
N PRO A 270 -4.23 1.44 -10.60
CA PRO A 270 -5.43 1.26 -11.42
C PRO A 270 -6.21 -0.03 -11.15
N LEU A 271 -5.59 -1.07 -10.57
CA LEU A 271 -6.27 -2.32 -10.23
C LEU A 271 -7.21 -2.14 -9.04
N MET A 272 -6.79 -1.38 -8.03
CA MET A 272 -7.53 -1.23 -6.77
C MET A 272 -8.99 -0.77 -6.98
N PRO A 273 -9.30 0.39 -7.62
CA PRO A 273 -10.69 0.80 -7.83
C PRO A 273 -11.48 -0.18 -8.70
N ARG A 274 -10.81 -0.86 -9.64
CA ARG A 274 -11.49 -1.79 -10.55
C ARG A 274 -11.91 -3.10 -9.92
N LEU A 275 -11.26 -3.51 -8.82
CA LEU A 275 -11.73 -4.62 -7.98
C LEU A 275 -13.11 -4.28 -7.38
N TYR A 276 -13.26 -3.07 -6.84
CA TYR A 276 -14.55 -2.60 -6.30
C TYR A 276 -15.59 -2.35 -7.38
N MET A 277 -15.20 -1.79 -8.54
CA MET A 277 -16.10 -1.63 -9.68
C MET A 277 -16.67 -2.97 -10.16
N ALA A 278 -15.80 -3.96 -10.33
CA ALA A 278 -16.19 -5.29 -10.77
C ALA A 278 -17.16 -5.95 -9.78
N LEU A 279 -16.87 -5.86 -8.49
CA LEU A 279 -17.73 -6.38 -7.44
C LEU A 279 -19.11 -5.69 -7.43
N LYS A 280 -19.16 -4.35 -7.55
CA LYS A 280 -20.42 -3.60 -7.49
C LYS A 280 -21.27 -3.75 -8.75
N LYS A 281 -20.62 -3.87 -9.91
CA LYS A 281 -21.30 -4.12 -11.18
C LYS A 281 -21.69 -5.60 -11.36
N GLU A 282 -21.14 -6.49 -10.54
CA GLU A 282 -21.22 -7.94 -10.72
C GLU A 282 -20.69 -8.40 -12.10
N GLU A 283 -19.68 -7.71 -12.63
CA GLU A 283 -19.12 -7.90 -13.96
C GLU A 283 -17.59 -7.89 -13.96
N LYS A 284 -16.97 -8.79 -14.71
CA LYS A 284 -15.52 -8.91 -14.85
C LYS A 284 -14.88 -7.85 -15.74
N THR A 285 -15.65 -7.13 -16.55
CA THR A 285 -15.17 -6.16 -17.55
C THR A 285 -14.16 -5.12 -17.00
N PRO A 286 -14.34 -4.52 -15.78
CA PRO A 286 -13.33 -3.61 -15.24
C PRO A 286 -11.98 -4.27 -14.98
N LEU A 287 -11.97 -5.56 -14.64
CA LEU A 287 -10.74 -6.33 -14.41
C LEU A 287 -10.09 -6.71 -15.74
N GLU A 288 -10.86 -7.18 -16.72
CA GLU A 288 -10.36 -7.45 -18.07
C GLU A 288 -9.69 -6.20 -18.64
N TRP A 289 -10.35 -5.06 -18.54
CA TRP A 289 -9.83 -3.78 -19.03
C TRP A 289 -8.45 -3.43 -18.43
N VAL A 290 -8.27 -3.55 -17.12
CA VAL A 290 -7.01 -3.18 -16.47
C VAL A 290 -5.89 -4.17 -16.77
N PHE A 291 -6.20 -5.47 -16.81
CA PHE A 291 -5.17 -6.48 -17.10
C PHE A 291 -4.72 -6.49 -18.57
N GLU A 292 -5.61 -6.18 -19.51
CA GLU A 292 -5.25 -5.99 -20.91
C GLU A 292 -4.29 -4.82 -21.13
N ARG A 293 -4.35 -3.80 -20.25
CA ARG A 293 -3.49 -2.61 -20.29
C ARG A 293 -2.25 -2.71 -19.40
N THR A 294 -2.19 -3.72 -18.53
CA THR A 294 -1.03 -3.93 -17.67
C THR A 294 0.11 -4.53 -18.48
N PRO A 295 1.20 -3.78 -18.71
CA PRO A 295 2.30 -4.27 -19.54
C PRO A 295 3.10 -5.37 -18.82
N ALA A 296 3.82 -6.16 -19.62
CA ALA A 296 4.85 -7.05 -19.10
C ALA A 296 5.99 -6.23 -18.50
N ILE A 297 6.51 -6.67 -17.36
CA ILE A 297 7.59 -6.02 -16.62
C ILE A 297 8.84 -6.91 -16.63
N PRO A 298 10.05 -6.36 -16.36
CA PRO A 298 11.27 -7.15 -16.25
C PRO A 298 11.15 -8.28 -15.21
N GLU A 299 11.83 -9.41 -15.44
CA GLU A 299 11.75 -10.60 -14.57
C GLU A 299 12.14 -10.34 -13.11
N ASN A 300 13.08 -9.40 -12.91
CA ASN A 300 13.51 -8.97 -11.57
C ASN A 300 12.65 -7.85 -10.99
N CYS A 301 11.46 -7.60 -11.52
CA CYS A 301 10.52 -6.61 -11.03
C CYS A 301 9.18 -7.25 -10.64
N GLN A 302 8.37 -6.51 -9.89
CA GLN A 302 7.04 -6.98 -9.49
C GLN A 302 6.06 -5.83 -9.31
N TRP A 303 4.80 -6.04 -9.73
CA TRP A 303 3.68 -5.22 -9.32
C TRP A 303 3.34 -5.45 -7.85
N CYS A 304 3.00 -4.39 -7.13
CA CYS A 304 2.50 -4.44 -5.77
C CYS A 304 1.00 -4.15 -5.75
N THR A 305 0.21 -5.03 -5.18
CA THR A 305 -1.26 -4.95 -5.21
C THR A 305 -1.83 -4.82 -3.81
N PHE A 306 -2.93 -4.12 -3.67
CA PHE A 306 -3.56 -3.86 -2.37
C PHE A 306 -5.06 -3.56 -2.55
N LEU A 307 -5.84 -3.79 -1.51
CA LEU A 307 -7.26 -3.41 -1.46
C LEU A 307 -7.43 -2.00 -0.89
N ARG A 308 -6.74 -1.72 0.21
CA ARG A 308 -6.68 -0.42 0.89
C ARG A 308 -5.26 -0.20 1.43
N ASN A 309 -4.95 1.07 1.71
CA ASN A 309 -3.76 1.55 2.38
C ASN A 309 -4.13 2.69 3.34
N HIS A 310 -3.13 3.40 3.87
CA HIS A 310 -3.30 4.54 4.76
C HIS A 310 -3.90 5.80 4.11
N ASP A 311 -3.93 5.87 2.79
CA ASP A 311 -4.47 6.99 2.02
C ASP A 311 -5.91 6.72 1.55
N GLU A 312 -6.48 7.67 0.82
CA GLU A 312 -7.76 7.48 0.15
C GLU A 312 -7.66 6.39 -0.92
N LEU A 313 -8.77 5.70 -1.18
CA LEU A 313 -8.94 4.91 -2.40
C LEU A 313 -8.94 5.89 -3.56
N THR A 314 -7.76 6.08 -4.18
CA THR A 314 -7.62 7.07 -5.25
C THR A 314 -8.43 6.71 -6.49
N LEU A 315 -9.06 7.72 -7.08
CA LEU A 315 -9.81 7.64 -8.32
C LEU A 315 -9.19 8.57 -9.40
N GLU A 316 -7.88 8.77 -9.33
CA GLU A 316 -7.16 9.56 -10.34
C GLU A 316 -7.05 8.78 -11.65
N MET A 317 -6.67 7.51 -11.57
CA MET A 317 -6.45 6.64 -12.74
C MET A 317 -7.72 5.85 -13.10
N VAL A 318 -8.84 6.58 -13.16
CA VAL A 318 -10.14 6.11 -13.66
C VAL A 318 -10.74 7.18 -14.56
N THR A 319 -11.69 6.81 -15.44
CA THR A 319 -12.39 7.80 -16.26
C THR A 319 -13.33 8.67 -15.39
N PRO A 320 -13.74 9.85 -15.85
CA PRO A 320 -14.74 10.66 -15.14
C PRO A 320 -16.03 9.88 -14.84
N GLU A 321 -16.53 9.06 -15.76
CA GLU A 321 -17.72 8.23 -15.58
C GLU A 321 -17.52 7.13 -14.54
N GLU A 322 -16.34 6.52 -14.53
CA GLU A 322 -15.95 5.53 -13.50
C GLU A 322 -15.87 6.20 -12.12
N ARG A 323 -15.32 7.42 -12.04
CA ARG A 323 -15.22 8.18 -10.79
C ARG A 323 -16.60 8.53 -10.25
N GLU A 324 -17.50 9.03 -11.07
CA GLU A 324 -18.88 9.32 -10.67
C GLU A 324 -19.62 8.05 -10.21
N PHE A 325 -19.39 6.92 -10.89
CA PHE A 325 -19.91 5.63 -10.45
C PHE A 325 -19.39 5.26 -9.06
N MET A 326 -18.07 5.34 -8.85
CA MET A 326 -17.45 4.98 -7.57
C MET A 326 -17.94 5.89 -6.43
N TRP A 327 -18.05 7.19 -6.66
CA TRP A 327 -18.57 8.12 -5.65
C TRP A 327 -20.04 7.84 -5.31
N ARG A 328 -20.88 7.58 -6.31
CA ARG A 328 -22.29 7.26 -6.08
C ARG A 328 -22.46 5.97 -5.29
N GLU A 329 -21.71 4.93 -5.61
CA GLU A 329 -21.90 3.59 -5.05
C GLU A 329 -21.16 3.36 -3.72
N TYR A 330 -20.00 4.01 -3.52
CA TYR A 330 -19.11 3.77 -2.37
C TYR A 330 -18.89 4.97 -1.45
N ALA A 331 -19.23 6.16 -1.91
CA ALA A 331 -19.08 7.41 -1.17
C ALA A 331 -20.25 8.38 -1.42
N PRO A 332 -21.51 7.94 -1.17
CA PRO A 332 -22.69 8.80 -1.40
C PRO A 332 -22.68 10.03 -0.48
N ASP A 333 -22.19 9.93 0.74
CA ASP A 333 -21.96 11.08 1.61
C ASP A 333 -20.64 11.78 1.23
N PRO A 334 -20.65 13.11 0.96
CA PRO A 334 -19.46 13.88 0.65
C PRO A 334 -18.33 13.75 1.68
N LYS A 335 -18.64 13.52 2.96
CA LYS A 335 -17.64 13.25 4.01
C LYS A 335 -16.81 11.99 3.78
N MET A 336 -17.27 11.07 2.95
CA MET A 336 -16.54 9.87 2.56
C MET A 336 -15.52 10.14 1.45
N ARG A 337 -15.55 11.35 0.84
CA ARG A 337 -14.66 11.73 -0.27
C ARG A 337 -13.50 12.56 0.25
N LEU A 338 -12.39 12.49 -0.45
CA LEU A 338 -11.22 13.33 -0.24
C LEU A 338 -10.49 13.45 -1.58
N ASN A 339 -10.18 14.68 -2.00
CA ASN A 339 -9.58 14.97 -3.30
C ASN A 339 -10.36 14.26 -4.44
N LEU A 340 -9.71 13.42 -5.23
CA LEU A 340 -10.37 12.56 -6.23
C LEU A 340 -10.66 11.15 -5.73
N GLY A 341 -10.59 10.88 -4.42
CA GLY A 341 -10.69 9.54 -3.86
C GLY A 341 -11.81 9.33 -2.85
N ILE A 342 -11.73 8.19 -2.17
CA ILE A 342 -12.68 7.74 -1.14
C ILE A 342 -11.91 7.38 0.12
N ARG A 343 -12.15 8.08 1.23
CA ARG A 343 -11.50 7.85 2.53
C ARG A 343 -12.29 6.88 3.40
N ARG A 344 -12.38 5.63 2.97
CA ARG A 344 -13.07 4.54 3.67
C ARG A 344 -12.15 3.32 3.79
N ARG A 345 -12.29 2.53 4.84
CA ARG A 345 -11.64 1.22 4.97
C ARG A 345 -12.38 0.12 4.19
N LEU A 346 -11.73 -1.03 4.02
CA LEU A 346 -12.24 -2.18 3.27
C LEU A 346 -13.63 -2.64 3.74
N ALA A 347 -13.79 -2.93 5.02
CA ALA A 347 -15.05 -3.50 5.52
C ALA A 347 -16.25 -2.55 5.34
N PRO A 348 -16.17 -1.24 5.66
CA PRO A 348 -17.22 -0.30 5.34
C PRO A 348 -17.54 -0.14 3.86
N LEU A 349 -16.53 -0.23 2.97
CA LEU A 349 -16.74 -0.13 1.52
C LEU A 349 -17.66 -1.23 0.97
N VAL A 350 -17.63 -2.41 1.59
CA VAL A 350 -18.43 -3.56 1.15
C VAL A 350 -19.54 -3.94 2.13
N ASP A 351 -20.06 -2.94 2.87
CA ASP A 351 -21.19 -3.08 3.81
C ASP A 351 -20.93 -4.12 4.90
N ASN A 352 -19.67 -4.36 5.27
CA ASN A 352 -19.22 -5.41 6.20
C ASN A 352 -19.67 -6.84 5.80
N ASP A 353 -20.01 -7.07 4.54
CA ASP A 353 -20.34 -8.41 4.03
C ASP A 353 -19.08 -9.27 3.98
N GLN A 354 -18.97 -10.22 4.88
CA GLN A 354 -17.82 -11.10 5.02
C GLN A 354 -17.56 -11.95 3.77
N ARG A 355 -18.58 -12.24 2.96
CA ARG A 355 -18.43 -12.96 1.68
C ARG A 355 -17.68 -12.09 0.68
N ARG A 356 -18.05 -10.80 0.58
CA ARG A 356 -17.40 -9.82 -0.31
C ARG A 356 -15.97 -9.52 0.12
N ILE A 357 -15.71 -9.38 1.42
CA ILE A 357 -14.35 -9.18 1.95
C ILE A 357 -13.46 -10.37 1.59
N ARG A 358 -13.92 -11.60 1.83
CA ARG A 358 -13.19 -12.83 1.50
C ARG A 358 -12.94 -12.98 -0.01
N LEU A 359 -13.93 -12.63 -0.82
CA LEU A 359 -13.81 -12.63 -2.28
C LEU A 359 -12.71 -11.65 -2.76
N LEU A 360 -12.71 -10.41 -2.25
CA LEU A 360 -11.71 -9.40 -2.60
C LEU A 360 -10.29 -9.85 -2.21
N TYR A 361 -10.11 -10.39 -1.00
CA TYR A 361 -8.82 -10.95 -0.59
C TYR A 361 -8.41 -12.14 -1.45
N SER A 362 -9.33 -13.03 -1.80
CA SER A 362 -9.02 -14.16 -2.66
C SER A 362 -8.58 -13.70 -4.06
N MET A 363 -9.22 -12.68 -4.63
CA MET A 363 -8.77 -12.06 -5.89
C MET A 363 -7.38 -11.46 -5.73
N LEU A 364 -7.15 -10.65 -4.67
CA LEU A 364 -5.85 -10.03 -4.40
C LEU A 364 -4.72 -11.07 -4.32
N PHE A 365 -4.97 -12.21 -3.69
CA PHE A 365 -3.97 -13.25 -3.46
C PHE A 365 -3.76 -14.20 -4.66
N SER A 366 -4.72 -14.31 -5.56
CA SER A 366 -4.62 -15.17 -6.75
C SER A 366 -4.18 -14.43 -8.02
N PHE A 367 -4.38 -13.11 -8.07
CA PHE A 367 -4.00 -12.29 -9.21
C PHE A 367 -2.48 -12.03 -9.25
N PRO A 368 -1.93 -11.65 -10.43
CA PRO A 368 -0.53 -11.26 -10.54
C PRO A 368 -0.19 -10.08 -9.62
N GLY A 369 0.96 -10.16 -8.97
CA GLY A 369 1.46 -9.11 -8.09
C GLY A 369 1.73 -9.60 -6.66
N THR A 370 2.41 -8.80 -5.89
CA THR A 370 2.71 -9.03 -4.47
C THR A 370 1.67 -8.29 -3.61
N PRO A 371 0.92 -8.98 -2.75
CA PRO A 371 -0.14 -8.35 -1.96
C PRO A 371 0.40 -7.60 -0.75
N ILE A 372 -0.20 -6.44 -0.48
CA ILE A 372 -0.07 -5.70 0.79
C ILE A 372 -1.38 -5.75 1.55
N ILE A 373 -1.30 -5.93 2.85
CA ILE A 373 -2.40 -5.88 3.81
C ILE A 373 -2.23 -4.62 4.65
N TYR A 374 -3.25 -3.79 4.72
CA TYR A 374 -3.28 -2.63 5.60
C TYR A 374 -3.71 -3.04 7.01
N TYR A 375 -3.00 -2.56 8.06
CA TYR A 375 -3.29 -2.94 9.44
C TYR A 375 -4.78 -2.80 9.80
N GLY A 376 -5.33 -3.82 10.44
CA GLY A 376 -6.72 -3.86 10.87
C GLY A 376 -7.71 -4.34 9.82
N ASP A 377 -7.37 -4.36 8.53
CA ASP A 377 -8.26 -4.90 7.50
C ASP A 377 -8.40 -6.42 7.61
N GLU A 378 -7.39 -7.12 8.16
CA GLU A 378 -7.41 -8.56 8.42
C GLU A 378 -8.41 -9.00 9.49
N ILE A 379 -8.90 -8.05 10.28
CA ILE A 379 -9.98 -8.29 11.27
C ILE A 379 -11.28 -7.58 10.88
N GLY A 380 -11.30 -6.84 9.78
CA GLY A 380 -12.47 -6.11 9.30
C GLY A 380 -12.74 -4.82 10.07
N MET A 381 -11.72 -4.06 10.45
CA MET A 381 -11.88 -2.76 11.10
C MET A 381 -12.70 -1.78 10.26
N GLY A 382 -13.50 -0.96 10.95
CA GLY A 382 -14.21 0.17 10.38
C GLY A 382 -13.36 1.44 10.27
N ASP A 383 -14.02 2.52 9.88
CA ASP A 383 -13.44 3.87 9.79
C ASP A 383 -14.30 4.90 10.52
N ASN A 384 -13.77 6.13 10.64
CA ASN A 384 -14.47 7.27 11.21
C ASN A 384 -14.45 8.46 10.24
N ILE A 385 -15.51 8.61 9.46
CA ILE A 385 -15.64 9.68 8.45
C ILE A 385 -15.77 11.09 9.04
N GLU A 386 -15.96 11.23 10.36
CA GLU A 386 -16.04 12.54 11.03
C GLU A 386 -14.65 13.13 11.31
N LEU A 387 -13.60 12.32 11.24
CA LEU A 387 -12.22 12.83 11.39
C LEU A 387 -11.77 13.56 10.11
N PHE A 388 -10.92 14.56 10.34
CA PHE A 388 -10.36 15.35 9.23
C PHE A 388 -9.41 14.52 8.38
N ASP A 389 -9.31 14.85 7.10
CA ASP A 389 -8.39 14.25 6.14
C ASP A 389 -8.49 12.72 6.12
N ARG A 390 -7.37 12.00 6.04
CA ARG A 390 -7.23 10.54 6.05
C ARG A 390 -7.26 9.92 7.45
N ASN A 391 -7.33 10.75 8.51
CA ASN A 391 -7.30 10.28 9.91
C ASN A 391 -8.39 9.25 10.22
N GLY A 392 -9.52 9.31 9.50
CA GLY A 392 -10.62 8.36 9.68
C GLY A 392 -10.28 6.91 9.34
N VAL A 393 -9.30 6.67 8.47
CA VAL A 393 -8.82 5.32 8.13
C VAL A 393 -7.53 4.95 8.89
N ARG A 394 -6.99 5.86 9.74
CA ARG A 394 -5.76 5.72 10.51
C ARG A 394 -6.01 5.62 12.03
N THR A 395 -7.15 5.06 12.43
CA THR A 395 -7.58 4.95 13.83
C THR A 395 -6.86 3.84 14.58
N PRO A 396 -6.85 3.86 15.94
CA PRO A 396 -6.19 2.85 16.76
C PRO A 396 -6.61 1.42 16.43
N MET A 397 -5.62 0.50 16.39
CA MET A 397 -5.84 -0.93 16.19
C MET A 397 -6.67 -1.53 17.32
N GLN A 398 -7.59 -2.44 16.98
CA GLN A 398 -8.53 -3.05 17.92
C GLN A 398 -8.04 -4.44 18.36
N TRP A 399 -7.32 -4.49 19.50
CA TRP A 399 -6.73 -5.71 20.02
C TRP A 399 -7.67 -6.56 20.84
N ASP A 400 -8.57 -5.92 21.62
CA ASP A 400 -9.53 -6.59 22.48
C ASP A 400 -10.85 -5.80 22.61
N ALA A 401 -11.81 -6.36 23.37
CA ALA A 401 -13.14 -5.78 23.55
C ALA A 401 -13.22 -4.67 24.63
N SER A 402 -12.09 -4.22 25.18
CA SER A 402 -12.07 -3.14 26.17
C SER A 402 -12.43 -1.78 25.54
N PRO A 403 -12.81 -0.78 26.34
CA PRO A 403 -13.11 0.56 25.82
C PRO A 403 -11.96 1.24 25.08
N SER A 404 -10.70 0.92 25.42
CA SER A 404 -9.51 1.36 24.70
C SER A 404 -9.16 0.44 23.54
N ALA A 405 -9.98 -0.56 23.24
CA ALA A 405 -9.69 -1.61 22.27
C ALA A 405 -8.38 -2.36 22.54
N GLY A 406 -7.85 -2.33 23.76
CA GLY A 406 -6.53 -2.85 24.09
C GLY A 406 -5.38 -2.10 23.42
N PHE A 407 -5.63 -0.93 22.83
CA PHE A 407 -4.63 -0.11 22.16
C PHE A 407 -3.69 0.58 23.15
N SER A 408 -4.26 1.19 24.21
CA SER A 408 -3.55 2.05 25.15
C SER A 408 -4.09 1.92 26.56
N ALA A 409 -3.21 2.07 27.54
CA ALA A 409 -3.55 2.25 28.95
C ALA A 409 -3.83 3.70 29.34
N ALA A 410 -3.56 4.66 28.43
CA ALA A 410 -3.84 6.08 28.65
C ALA A 410 -5.35 6.36 28.73
N PRO A 411 -5.76 7.44 29.43
CA PRO A 411 -7.14 7.90 29.35
C PRO A 411 -7.47 8.41 27.93
N PRO A 412 -8.74 8.30 27.48
CA PRO A 412 -9.14 8.67 26.11
C PRO A 412 -8.77 10.08 25.68
N SER A 413 -8.64 11.01 26.63
CA SER A 413 -8.23 12.40 26.35
C SER A 413 -6.77 12.56 25.89
N ARG A 414 -5.96 11.51 26.00
CA ARG A 414 -4.56 11.49 25.53
C ARG A 414 -4.38 10.72 24.23
N TRP A 415 -5.38 9.96 23.79
CA TRP A 415 -5.26 9.20 22.54
C TRP A 415 -5.12 10.16 21.36
N TYR A 416 -4.20 9.84 20.46
CA TYR A 416 -3.97 10.65 19.25
C TYR A 416 -5.21 10.71 18.35
N ALA A 417 -6.05 9.66 18.37
CA ALA A 417 -7.32 9.57 17.67
C ALA A 417 -8.29 8.67 18.47
N PRO A 418 -9.61 8.84 18.32
CA PRO A 418 -10.59 7.98 18.97
C PRO A 418 -10.57 6.57 18.38
N VAL A 419 -10.79 5.57 19.25
CA VAL A 419 -11.14 4.21 18.83
C VAL A 419 -12.50 4.23 18.12
N ILE A 420 -12.69 3.38 17.12
CA ILE A 420 -13.98 3.24 16.43
C ILE A 420 -15.03 2.75 17.43
N SER A 421 -16.03 3.56 17.71
CA SER A 421 -17.10 3.24 18.68
C SER A 421 -18.45 2.93 18.04
N THR A 422 -18.55 3.09 16.72
CA THR A 422 -19.83 2.94 15.98
C THR A 422 -20.05 1.48 15.57
N PRO A 423 -21.16 0.84 15.98
CA PRO A 423 -21.52 -0.48 15.45
C PRO A 423 -21.70 -0.46 13.93
N PRO A 424 -21.36 -1.56 13.23
CA PRO A 424 -20.90 -2.85 13.77
C PRO A 424 -19.38 -2.96 13.96
N PHE A 425 -18.63 -1.85 13.94
CA PHE A 425 -17.16 -1.82 13.91
C PHE A 425 -16.51 -1.52 15.26
N ASP A 426 -17.31 -1.38 16.32
CA ASP A 426 -16.80 -1.15 17.68
C ASP A 426 -16.00 -2.35 18.21
N PRO A 427 -15.09 -2.13 19.21
CA PRO A 427 -14.18 -3.18 19.71
C PRO A 427 -14.89 -4.40 20.31
N GLN A 428 -16.14 -4.27 20.74
CA GLN A 428 -16.93 -5.41 21.25
C GLN A 428 -17.30 -6.39 20.13
N ARG A 429 -17.29 -5.96 18.87
CA ARG A 429 -17.64 -6.78 17.70
C ARG A 429 -16.44 -7.09 16.80
N VAL A 430 -15.49 -6.16 16.71
CA VAL A 430 -14.30 -6.29 15.85
C VAL A 430 -13.06 -6.10 16.70
N ASN A 431 -12.36 -7.17 16.99
CA ASN A 431 -11.08 -7.15 17.70
C ASN A 431 -10.26 -8.41 17.43
N VAL A 432 -8.94 -8.29 17.58
CA VAL A 432 -7.98 -9.37 17.35
C VAL A 432 -8.24 -10.58 18.24
N ALA A 433 -8.50 -10.36 19.54
CA ALA A 433 -8.64 -11.44 20.51
C ALA A 433 -9.83 -12.36 20.16
N ASP A 434 -10.94 -11.80 19.70
CA ASP A 434 -12.10 -12.59 19.25
C ASP A 434 -11.85 -13.28 17.93
N GLN A 435 -11.22 -12.59 16.98
CA GLN A 435 -10.89 -13.13 15.66
C GLN A 435 -9.94 -14.35 15.77
N ILE A 436 -8.94 -14.30 16.62
CA ILE A 436 -8.03 -15.44 16.86
C ILE A 436 -8.74 -16.65 17.48
N ARG A 437 -9.74 -16.43 18.36
CA ARG A 437 -10.48 -17.53 19.01
C ARG A 437 -11.46 -18.23 18.07
N ARG A 438 -11.95 -17.54 17.06
CA ARG A 438 -12.97 -18.07 16.14
C ARG A 438 -12.34 -18.60 14.87
N SER A 439 -12.36 -19.92 14.69
CA SER A 439 -11.79 -20.58 13.51
C SER A 439 -12.42 -20.19 12.17
N ASP A 440 -13.65 -19.65 12.18
CA ASP A 440 -14.38 -19.17 11.01
C ASP A 440 -14.19 -17.67 10.74
N SER A 441 -13.31 -17.00 11.48
CA SER A 441 -13.06 -15.56 11.40
C SER A 441 -12.37 -15.13 10.11
N LEU A 442 -12.40 -13.82 9.81
CA LEU A 442 -11.66 -13.23 8.70
C LEU A 442 -10.14 -13.39 8.88
N TYR A 443 -9.63 -13.22 10.11
CA TYR A 443 -8.23 -13.45 10.44
C TYR A 443 -7.76 -14.86 10.04
N HIS A 444 -8.51 -15.90 10.41
CA HIS A 444 -8.14 -17.28 10.06
C HIS A 444 -8.28 -17.56 8.57
N PHE A 445 -9.28 -16.98 7.91
CA PHE A 445 -9.41 -17.06 6.46
C PHE A 445 -8.19 -16.45 5.76
N LEU A 446 -7.80 -15.24 6.15
CA LEU A 446 -6.65 -14.56 5.55
C LEU A 446 -5.34 -15.29 5.85
N LYS A 447 -5.15 -15.75 7.09
CA LYS A 447 -4.01 -16.60 7.46
C LYS A 447 -3.91 -17.85 6.58
N HIS A 448 -5.04 -18.48 6.27
CA HIS A 448 -5.09 -19.62 5.36
C HIS A 448 -4.73 -19.24 3.92
N LEU A 449 -5.26 -18.14 3.39
CA LEU A 449 -4.88 -17.65 2.05
C LEU A 449 -3.39 -17.32 1.96
N ILE A 450 -2.82 -16.73 3.00
CA ILE A 450 -1.37 -16.46 3.09
C ILE A 450 -0.58 -17.78 3.01
N ALA A 451 -0.99 -18.78 3.78
CA ALA A 451 -0.33 -20.09 3.77
C ALA A 451 -0.43 -20.77 2.39
N LEU A 452 -1.60 -20.70 1.75
CA LEU A 452 -1.80 -21.21 0.40
C LEU A 452 -0.89 -20.49 -0.60
N ARG A 453 -0.86 -19.14 -0.58
CA ARG A 453 0.00 -18.39 -1.49
C ARG A 453 1.47 -18.77 -1.34
N LYS A 454 1.96 -18.93 -0.11
CA LYS A 454 3.34 -19.37 0.15
C LYS A 454 3.65 -20.79 -0.33
N ALA A 455 2.64 -21.67 -0.30
CA ALA A 455 2.77 -23.03 -0.84
C ALA A 455 2.72 -23.07 -2.37
N HIS A 456 2.27 -21.99 -3.02
CA HIS A 456 2.02 -21.87 -4.45
C HIS A 456 2.87 -20.76 -5.09
N PRO A 457 4.20 -20.97 -5.31
CA PRO A 457 5.09 -19.96 -5.90
C PRO A 457 4.67 -19.53 -7.30
N GLU A 458 3.92 -20.35 -8.05
CA GLU A 458 3.32 -19.98 -9.32
C GLU A 458 2.38 -18.77 -9.22
N LEU A 459 1.87 -18.43 -8.04
CA LEU A 459 1.11 -17.19 -7.81
C LEU A 459 1.98 -15.94 -7.84
N ALA A 460 3.28 -16.08 -7.55
CA ALA A 460 4.22 -14.96 -7.53
C ALA A 460 4.81 -14.67 -8.92
N SER A 461 5.33 -15.71 -9.60
CA SER A 461 6.14 -15.61 -10.82
C SER A 461 5.54 -16.36 -12.02
N GLY A 462 4.52 -17.20 -11.81
CA GLY A 462 3.96 -18.04 -12.85
C GLY A 462 3.25 -17.29 -13.98
N GLU A 463 3.20 -17.95 -15.14
CA GLU A 463 2.38 -17.50 -16.27
C GLU A 463 0.92 -17.31 -15.83
N THR A 464 0.29 -16.26 -16.33
CA THR A 464 -1.12 -15.95 -16.06
C THR A 464 -1.93 -16.15 -17.32
N ARG A 465 -3.03 -16.91 -17.20
CA ARG A 465 -4.03 -17.05 -18.27
C ARG A 465 -5.42 -16.78 -17.70
N TRP A 466 -6.13 -15.88 -18.31
CA TRP A 466 -7.54 -15.64 -18.03
C TRP A 466 -8.37 -16.68 -18.76
N ILE A 467 -9.26 -17.35 -18.03
CA ILE A 467 -10.07 -18.44 -18.57
C ILE A 467 -11.49 -17.92 -18.79
N ASP A 468 -11.98 -18.09 -20.02
CA ASP A 468 -13.38 -17.77 -20.30
C ASP A 468 -14.31 -18.79 -19.63
N THR A 469 -15.19 -18.28 -18.79
CA THR A 469 -16.18 -19.06 -18.03
C THR A 469 -17.56 -19.07 -18.69
N GLY A 470 -17.74 -18.28 -19.75
CA GLY A 470 -19.03 -18.00 -20.37
C GLY A 470 -19.97 -17.15 -19.52
N SER A 471 -19.54 -16.71 -18.32
CA SER A 471 -20.30 -15.81 -17.43
C SER A 471 -19.63 -14.44 -17.35
N PRO A 472 -20.37 -13.34 -17.48
CA PRO A 472 -19.84 -12.00 -17.26
C PRO A 472 -19.49 -11.72 -15.79
N SER A 473 -20.08 -12.49 -14.86
CA SER A 473 -19.94 -12.29 -13.41
C SER A 473 -18.91 -13.22 -12.76
N VAL A 474 -18.23 -14.07 -13.52
CA VAL A 474 -17.24 -14.99 -12.96
C VAL A 474 -15.88 -14.75 -13.57
N VAL A 475 -14.93 -14.40 -12.71
CA VAL A 475 -13.51 -14.28 -13.06
C VAL A 475 -12.81 -15.60 -12.78
N ALA A 476 -12.04 -16.09 -13.75
CA ALA A 476 -11.23 -17.28 -13.59
C ALA A 476 -9.80 -17.05 -14.09
N VAL A 477 -8.83 -17.37 -13.26
CA VAL A 477 -7.42 -17.19 -13.56
C VAL A 477 -6.64 -18.48 -13.33
N TRP A 478 -5.86 -18.85 -14.33
CA TRP A 478 -4.91 -19.94 -14.29
C TRP A 478 -3.51 -19.38 -14.07
N ARG A 479 -2.83 -19.88 -13.04
CA ARG A 479 -1.43 -19.54 -12.74
C ARG A 479 -0.59 -20.82 -12.85
N ALA A 480 0.50 -20.77 -13.60
CA ALA A 480 1.34 -21.96 -13.81
C ALA A 480 2.83 -21.61 -13.89
N GLU A 481 3.66 -22.46 -13.29
CA GLU A 481 5.11 -22.40 -13.36
C GLU A 481 5.66 -23.84 -13.38
N SER A 482 6.37 -24.20 -14.45
CA SER A 482 6.85 -25.56 -14.67
C SER A 482 5.71 -26.58 -14.68
N ASP A 483 5.70 -27.54 -13.75
CA ASP A 483 4.67 -28.56 -13.58
C ASP A 483 3.59 -28.20 -12.54
N ARG A 484 3.74 -27.05 -11.87
CA ARG A 484 2.80 -26.56 -10.84
C ARG A 484 1.78 -25.66 -11.46
N TRP A 485 0.55 -25.77 -11.00
CA TRP A 485 -0.50 -24.84 -11.38
C TRP A 485 -1.53 -24.65 -10.27
N LEU A 486 -2.13 -23.45 -10.27
CA LEU A 486 -3.29 -23.11 -9.46
C LEU A 486 -4.35 -22.44 -10.37
N PHE A 487 -5.59 -22.84 -10.18
CA PHE A 487 -6.73 -22.30 -10.89
C PHE A 487 -7.71 -21.69 -9.91
N ALA A 488 -7.87 -20.37 -9.93
CA ALA A 488 -8.75 -19.63 -9.05
C ALA A 488 -9.98 -19.12 -9.80
N ILE A 489 -11.15 -19.25 -9.17
CA ILE A 489 -12.46 -18.88 -9.69
C ILE A 489 -13.16 -17.98 -8.67
N HIS A 490 -13.75 -16.88 -9.12
CA HIS A 490 -14.36 -15.85 -8.29
C HIS A 490 -15.73 -15.46 -8.86
N ASN A 491 -16.80 -15.72 -8.11
CA ASN A 491 -18.13 -15.26 -8.45
C ASN A 491 -18.37 -13.86 -7.87
N LEU A 492 -18.48 -12.85 -8.72
CA LEU A 492 -18.70 -11.45 -8.33
C LEU A 492 -20.17 -11.16 -7.97
N ALA A 493 -21.10 -12.06 -8.31
CA ALA A 493 -22.55 -11.82 -8.20
C ALA A 493 -23.16 -12.38 -6.93
N ASP A 494 -24.22 -11.72 -6.43
CA ASP A 494 -25.07 -12.23 -5.33
C ASP A 494 -26.09 -13.29 -5.80
N LYS A 495 -25.67 -14.14 -6.71
CA LYS A 495 -26.44 -15.27 -7.21
C LYS A 495 -25.54 -16.43 -7.63
N VAL A 496 -26.09 -17.64 -7.62
CA VAL A 496 -25.40 -18.83 -8.12
C VAL A 496 -25.07 -18.63 -9.61
N GLN A 497 -23.83 -18.89 -9.97
CA GLN A 497 -23.39 -18.95 -11.36
C GLN A 497 -23.11 -20.39 -11.76
N GLU A 498 -23.62 -20.80 -12.92
CA GLU A 498 -23.32 -22.08 -13.53
C GLU A 498 -22.38 -21.81 -14.71
N ILE A 499 -21.15 -22.30 -14.63
CA ILE A 499 -20.09 -22.03 -15.59
C ILE A 499 -19.64 -23.31 -16.30
N ASN A 500 -19.16 -23.15 -17.52
CA ASN A 500 -18.52 -24.23 -18.26
C ASN A 500 -17.02 -24.01 -18.30
N LEU A 501 -16.26 -24.98 -17.82
CA LEU A 501 -14.80 -24.87 -17.75
C LEU A 501 -14.15 -25.86 -18.72
N THR A 502 -13.24 -25.34 -19.53
CA THR A 502 -12.31 -26.16 -20.29
C THR A 502 -10.92 -25.93 -19.75
N LEU A 503 -10.42 -26.84 -18.93
CA LEU A 503 -9.09 -26.71 -18.31
C LEU A 503 -8.00 -27.27 -19.22
N PRO A 504 -6.85 -26.61 -19.34
CA PRO A 504 -5.84 -26.95 -20.35
C PRO A 504 -5.18 -28.32 -20.19
N VAL A 505 -5.09 -28.90 -18.99
CA VAL A 505 -4.29 -30.14 -18.73
C VAL A 505 -4.79 -30.90 -17.49
N VAL A 506 -6.09 -30.94 -17.21
CA VAL A 506 -6.55 -31.58 -15.98
C VAL A 506 -7.34 -32.86 -16.28
N THR A 507 -6.90 -33.98 -15.71
CA THR A 507 -7.66 -35.24 -15.73
C THR A 507 -7.92 -35.69 -14.29
N GLY A 508 -9.19 -35.94 -13.98
CA GLY A 508 -9.58 -36.48 -12.66
C GLY A 508 -10.44 -35.52 -11.84
N GLU A 509 -10.56 -35.85 -10.57
CA GLU A 509 -11.29 -35.05 -9.57
C GLU A 509 -10.36 -34.08 -8.87
N LEU A 510 -10.77 -32.82 -8.80
CA LEU A 510 -10.07 -31.74 -8.11
C LEU A 510 -10.85 -31.33 -6.87
N THR A 511 -10.16 -31.06 -5.79
CA THR A 511 -10.76 -30.53 -4.55
C THR A 511 -10.34 -29.08 -4.35
N ASP A 512 -11.28 -28.23 -3.97
CA ASP A 512 -11.03 -26.86 -3.59
C ASP A 512 -10.07 -26.79 -2.39
N VAL A 513 -8.97 -26.05 -2.54
CA VAL A 513 -7.94 -25.92 -1.49
C VAL A 513 -8.27 -24.86 -0.45
N ILE A 514 -9.27 -23.99 -0.68
CA ILE A 514 -9.69 -22.98 0.29
C ILE A 514 -10.57 -23.60 1.38
N GLU A 515 -11.67 -24.25 0.99
CA GLU A 515 -12.63 -24.80 1.94
C GLU A 515 -12.64 -26.33 2.00
N GLY A 516 -12.06 -27.02 1.01
CA GLY A 516 -12.03 -28.47 0.92
C GLY A 516 -13.40 -29.13 0.67
N ARG A 517 -14.42 -28.35 0.32
CA ARG A 517 -15.80 -28.83 0.25
C ARG A 517 -16.32 -29.03 -1.16
N LEU A 518 -15.75 -28.32 -2.13
CA LEU A 518 -16.17 -28.40 -3.52
C LEU A 518 -15.21 -29.31 -4.28
N THR A 519 -15.79 -30.26 -5.03
CA THR A 519 -15.03 -31.08 -5.96
C THR A 519 -15.48 -30.79 -7.38
N PHE A 520 -14.53 -30.82 -8.31
CA PHE A 520 -14.76 -30.63 -9.73
C PHE A 520 -14.18 -31.81 -10.50
N ASN A 521 -15.02 -32.45 -11.31
CA ASN A 521 -14.55 -33.50 -12.20
C ASN A 521 -14.32 -32.90 -13.60
N SER A 522 -13.08 -32.95 -14.07
CA SER A 522 -12.70 -32.40 -15.38
C SER A 522 -13.47 -32.98 -16.59
N LYS A 523 -14.14 -34.14 -16.42
CA LYS A 523 -15.00 -34.71 -17.43
C LYS A 523 -16.37 -34.03 -17.52
N ASP A 524 -16.79 -33.34 -16.45
CA ASP A 524 -18.15 -32.78 -16.35
C ASP A 524 -18.26 -31.34 -16.85
N SER A 525 -17.17 -30.68 -17.17
CA SER A 525 -17.05 -29.28 -17.62
C SER A 525 -17.92 -28.23 -16.89
N ARG A 526 -18.90 -28.61 -16.09
CA ARG A 526 -19.84 -27.72 -15.39
C ARG A 526 -19.48 -27.58 -13.93
N LEU A 527 -19.50 -26.33 -13.45
CA LEU A 527 -19.29 -25.98 -12.05
C LEU A 527 -20.35 -24.97 -11.59
N LYS A 528 -20.94 -25.21 -10.40
CA LYS A 528 -21.80 -24.22 -9.72
C LYS A 528 -21.00 -23.48 -8.66
N VAL A 529 -20.96 -22.16 -8.79
CA VAL A 529 -20.25 -21.26 -7.85
C VAL A 529 -21.30 -20.43 -7.11
N GLN A 530 -21.30 -20.51 -5.77
CA GLN A 530 -22.29 -19.83 -4.93
C GLN A 530 -22.09 -18.29 -4.96
N PRO A 531 -23.07 -17.50 -4.45
CA PRO A 531 -22.94 -16.05 -4.37
C PRO A 531 -21.66 -15.61 -3.64
N TYR A 532 -20.85 -14.76 -4.30
CA TYR A 532 -19.57 -14.26 -3.80
C TYR A 532 -18.56 -15.35 -3.40
N GLN A 533 -18.75 -16.57 -3.87
CA GLN A 533 -17.82 -17.67 -3.59
C GLN A 533 -16.53 -17.54 -4.37
N THR A 534 -15.45 -17.92 -3.72
CA THR A 534 -14.15 -18.15 -4.33
C THR A 534 -13.77 -19.62 -4.20
N VAL A 535 -13.13 -20.17 -5.23
CA VAL A 535 -12.72 -21.58 -5.30
C VAL A 535 -11.33 -21.65 -5.92
N TRP A 536 -10.41 -22.35 -5.27
CA TRP A 536 -9.07 -22.58 -5.81
C TRP A 536 -8.81 -24.07 -5.98
N PHE A 537 -8.43 -24.48 -7.17
CA PHE A 537 -7.95 -25.82 -7.47
C PHE A 537 -6.46 -25.81 -7.76
N SER A 538 -5.75 -26.84 -7.33
CA SER A 538 -4.31 -26.96 -7.56
C SER A 538 -3.92 -28.42 -7.77
N ASN A 539 -2.82 -28.66 -8.51
CA ASN A 539 -2.18 -29.98 -8.58
C ASN A 539 -1.18 -30.22 -7.45
N ASN A 540 -0.91 -29.21 -6.64
CA ASN A 540 -0.05 -29.32 -5.46
C ASN A 540 -0.92 -29.33 -4.19
N VAL A 541 -1.51 -30.47 -3.89
CA VAL A 541 -2.30 -30.66 -2.65
C VAL A 541 -1.34 -31.19 -1.58
N LYS A 542 -0.75 -30.30 -0.79
CA LYS A 542 -0.03 -30.65 0.44
C LYS A 542 -0.68 -30.01 1.65
#